data_a2895ab76618b401267484930ae35116
#
_entry.id   a2895ab76618b401267484930ae35116
#
_cell.length_a   1.000
_cell.length_b   1.000
_cell.length_c   1.000
_cell.angle_alpha   90.00
_cell.angle_beta   90.00
_cell.angle_gamma   90.00
#
_symmetry.space_group_name_H-M   'P 1'
#
loop_
_entity.id
_entity.type
_entity.pdbx_description
1 polymer ?
#
loop_
_entity_poly.entity_id
_entity_poly.type
_entity_poly.pdbx_seq_one_letter_code
_entity_poly.pdbx_strand_id
1 'polypeptide(L)'
;MKDASISLASELAGALVGIGAGSIRSILLYGSHVLGANPDRHSAVDFVVIVDEYRAFYAALNEAGELHRPTWLLSFMAGFLPPNAIAFAPDDGRNGIAKCIIVSRFHLERALGPDPPDHFLLGRLVQKVGPVYSVTVEDAEWVEQQLASARHGVLEWMKPYLDGPIDAERLGRRMLEVCYGGEIRPESRQRANRIFESQAGHFREHFGLVLARGAERGVLVESIDHEADRTRALATYELARPASAASRRKWRRHFRKSKARATARWFKHMATFANWLPYVVRKVERHRGERIELTALERRLPLIFLWPRAIKVLLTRPPKELSR
;
A
#
# COMPACT_ATOMS: atom_id res chain seq x y z
N MET A 1 -20.14 10.93 7.97
CA MET A 1 -18.94 11.05 7.10
C MET A 1 -18.21 9.72 6.91
N LYS A 2 -18.01 8.87 7.92
CA LYS A 2 -17.51 7.49 7.73
C LYS A 2 -18.43 6.67 6.83
N ASP A 3 -19.73 6.77 7.02
CA ASP A 3 -20.72 6.01 6.24
C ASP A 3 -20.70 6.37 4.75
N ALA A 4 -20.57 7.65 4.40
CA ALA A 4 -20.47 8.09 3.00
C ALA A 4 -19.19 7.59 2.30
N SER A 5 -18.07 7.50 3.03
CA SER A 5 -16.79 6.99 2.50
C SER A 5 -16.84 5.46 2.28
N ILE A 6 -17.53 4.74 3.15
CA ILE A 6 -17.73 3.29 3.03
C ILE A 6 -18.74 3.01 1.90
N SER A 7 -19.81 3.82 1.77
CA SER A 7 -20.77 3.73 0.69
C SER A 7 -20.09 3.87 -0.68
N LEU A 8 -19.29 4.91 -0.88
CA LEU A 8 -18.53 5.11 -2.11
C LEU A 8 -17.58 3.92 -2.42
N ALA A 9 -16.89 3.41 -1.40
CA ALA A 9 -16.02 2.26 -1.59
C ALA A 9 -16.82 1.01 -1.99
N SER A 10 -17.99 0.78 -1.39
CA SER A 10 -18.87 -0.35 -1.72
C SER A 10 -19.44 -0.21 -3.13
N GLU A 11 -19.85 0.98 -3.54
CA GLU A 11 -20.37 1.27 -4.89
C GLU A 11 -19.30 1.01 -5.96
N LEU A 12 -18.09 1.54 -5.77
CA LEU A 12 -16.98 1.35 -6.70
C LEU A 12 -16.53 -0.12 -6.76
N ALA A 13 -16.52 -0.82 -5.62
CA ALA A 13 -16.22 -2.24 -5.57
C ALA A 13 -17.30 -3.07 -6.28
N GLY A 14 -18.57 -2.77 -6.06
CA GLY A 14 -19.70 -3.42 -6.73
C GLY A 14 -19.64 -3.25 -8.25
N ALA A 15 -19.38 -2.04 -8.74
CA ALA A 15 -19.19 -1.76 -10.16
C ALA A 15 -18.01 -2.56 -10.75
N LEU A 16 -16.87 -2.60 -10.05
CA LEU A 16 -15.72 -3.36 -10.49
C LEU A 16 -15.96 -4.87 -10.52
N VAL A 17 -16.69 -5.41 -9.54
CA VAL A 17 -17.09 -6.82 -9.48
C VAL A 17 -18.03 -7.16 -10.63
N GLY A 18 -19.02 -6.29 -10.94
CA GLY A 18 -19.94 -6.48 -12.06
C GLY A 18 -19.19 -6.59 -13.40
N ILE A 19 -18.17 -5.80 -13.61
CA ILE A 19 -17.32 -5.84 -14.81
C ILE A 19 -16.36 -7.02 -14.79
N GLY A 20 -15.80 -7.35 -13.63
CA GLY A 20 -14.76 -8.36 -13.46
C GLY A 20 -15.16 -9.80 -13.79
N ALA A 21 -16.43 -10.06 -14.12
CA ALA A 21 -16.96 -11.31 -14.66
C ALA A 21 -16.50 -12.57 -13.90
N GLY A 22 -16.51 -12.55 -12.57
CA GLY A 22 -16.12 -13.68 -11.72
C GLY A 22 -14.62 -13.92 -11.57
N SER A 23 -13.77 -13.09 -12.18
CA SER A 23 -12.31 -13.19 -12.04
C SER A 23 -11.79 -12.61 -10.71
N ILE A 24 -12.59 -11.81 -10.00
CA ILE A 24 -12.25 -11.18 -8.73
C ILE A 24 -12.66 -12.10 -7.58
N ARG A 25 -11.73 -12.40 -6.68
CA ARG A 25 -11.97 -13.19 -5.46
C ARG A 25 -12.29 -12.35 -4.25
N SER A 26 -11.51 -11.30 -4.05
CA SER A 26 -11.72 -10.38 -2.93
C SER A 26 -11.25 -8.98 -3.26
N ILE A 27 -11.85 -7.99 -2.59
CA ILE A 27 -11.44 -6.58 -2.65
C ILE A 27 -11.23 -6.09 -1.21
N LEU A 28 -10.05 -5.55 -0.95
CA LEU A 28 -9.69 -4.92 0.31
C LEU A 28 -9.56 -3.42 0.13
N LEU A 29 -10.16 -2.68 1.03
CA LEU A 29 -9.98 -1.23 1.18
C LEU A 29 -8.75 -0.96 2.06
N TYR A 30 -7.87 -0.05 1.64
CA TYR A 30 -6.76 0.40 2.46
C TYR A 30 -6.58 1.93 2.36
N GLY A 31 -5.61 2.48 3.12
CA GLY A 31 -5.30 3.90 3.05
C GLY A 31 -6.30 4.80 3.79
N SER A 32 -6.44 6.07 3.35
CA SER A 32 -7.16 7.11 4.08
C SER A 32 -8.64 6.81 4.33
N HIS A 33 -9.29 6.11 3.42
CA HIS A 33 -10.71 5.78 3.53
C HIS A 33 -11.01 4.78 4.67
N VAL A 34 -10.12 3.79 4.89
CA VAL A 34 -10.29 2.84 6.00
C VAL A 34 -9.86 3.44 7.35
N LEU A 35 -8.92 4.39 7.33
CA LEU A 35 -8.39 5.02 8.53
C LEU A 35 -9.28 6.14 9.09
N GLY A 36 -10.31 6.53 8.36
CA GLY A 36 -11.19 7.63 8.77
C GLY A 36 -10.47 8.99 8.81
N ALA A 37 -9.38 9.12 8.07
CA ALA A 37 -8.54 10.33 8.00
C ALA A 37 -9.18 11.46 7.19
N ASN A 38 -10.51 11.54 7.17
CA ASN A 38 -11.32 12.55 6.49
C ASN A 38 -10.86 12.74 5.03
N PRO A 39 -10.96 11.71 4.17
CA PRO A 39 -10.52 11.84 2.80
C PRO A 39 -11.34 12.95 2.14
N ASP A 40 -10.65 13.86 1.46
CA ASP A 40 -11.30 14.84 0.60
C ASP A 40 -12.20 14.08 -0.41
N ARG A 41 -13.40 14.61 -0.68
CA ARG A 41 -14.38 14.06 -1.63
C ARG A 41 -13.80 13.76 -3.03
N HIS A 42 -12.62 14.30 -3.34
CA HIS A 42 -11.86 14.05 -4.56
C HIS A 42 -10.71 13.05 -4.36
N SER A 43 -10.58 12.45 -3.17
CA SER A 43 -9.54 11.46 -2.89
C SER A 43 -9.94 10.13 -3.51
N ALA A 44 -9.04 9.54 -4.30
CA ALA A 44 -9.28 8.21 -4.85
C ALA A 44 -9.38 7.17 -3.72
N VAL A 45 -10.31 6.22 -3.89
CA VAL A 45 -10.42 5.05 -3.03
C VAL A 45 -9.28 4.08 -3.36
N ASP A 46 -8.54 3.63 -2.37
CA ASP A 46 -7.42 2.71 -2.58
C ASP A 46 -7.87 1.25 -2.34
N PHE A 47 -7.85 0.43 -3.40
CA PHE A 47 -8.19 -1.00 -3.34
C PHE A 47 -6.99 -1.91 -3.58
N VAL A 48 -6.99 -3.07 -2.90
CA VAL A 48 -6.25 -4.26 -3.31
C VAL A 48 -7.28 -5.26 -3.85
N VAL A 49 -7.18 -5.56 -5.13
CA VAL A 49 -8.07 -6.46 -5.85
C VAL A 49 -7.35 -7.79 -6.06
N ILE A 50 -7.88 -8.82 -5.44
CA ILE A 50 -7.34 -10.18 -5.48
C ILE A 50 -8.06 -10.95 -6.59
N VAL A 51 -7.30 -11.43 -7.56
CA VAL A 51 -7.83 -12.14 -8.72
C VAL A 51 -7.26 -13.55 -8.80
N ASP A 52 -7.97 -14.45 -9.49
CA ASP A 52 -7.39 -15.77 -9.80
C ASP A 52 -6.34 -15.62 -10.88
N GLU A 53 -6.74 -15.08 -12.03
CA GLU A 53 -5.87 -14.94 -13.20
C GLU A 53 -5.92 -13.52 -13.77
N TYR A 54 -4.76 -12.94 -14.00
CA TYR A 54 -4.64 -11.61 -14.56
C TYR A 54 -5.30 -11.48 -15.93
N ARG A 55 -5.19 -12.53 -16.77
CA ARG A 55 -5.70 -12.50 -18.15
C ARG A 55 -7.21 -12.38 -18.18
N ALA A 56 -7.92 -13.17 -17.39
CA ALA A 56 -9.38 -13.15 -17.30
C ALA A 56 -9.86 -11.77 -16.83
N PHE A 57 -9.24 -11.24 -15.77
CA PHE A 57 -9.58 -9.93 -15.22
C PHE A 57 -9.36 -8.80 -16.25
N TYR A 58 -8.19 -8.74 -16.91
CA TYR A 58 -7.92 -7.68 -17.88
C TYR A 58 -8.73 -7.85 -19.18
N ALA A 59 -9.10 -9.06 -19.58
CA ALA A 59 -9.99 -9.28 -20.69
C ALA A 59 -11.37 -8.68 -20.42
N ALA A 60 -11.95 -8.98 -19.26
CA ALA A 60 -13.25 -8.46 -18.86
C ALA A 60 -13.28 -6.93 -18.82
N LEU A 61 -12.25 -6.29 -18.27
CA LEU A 61 -12.16 -4.83 -18.25
C LEU A 61 -11.97 -4.21 -19.66
N ASN A 62 -11.25 -4.88 -20.56
CA ASN A 62 -11.12 -4.43 -21.93
C ASN A 62 -12.44 -4.57 -22.72
N GLU A 63 -13.17 -5.67 -22.52
CA GLU A 63 -14.50 -5.89 -23.13
C GLU A 63 -15.50 -4.83 -22.66
N ALA A 64 -15.42 -4.43 -21.41
CA ALA A 64 -16.24 -3.35 -20.85
C ALA A 64 -15.78 -1.94 -21.26
N GLY A 65 -14.68 -1.79 -22.01
CA GLY A 65 -14.16 -0.50 -22.45
C GLY A 65 -13.42 0.31 -21.37
N GLU A 66 -13.21 -0.27 -20.18
CA GLU A 66 -12.52 0.40 -19.05
C GLU A 66 -11.00 0.48 -19.24
N LEU A 67 -10.43 -0.38 -20.07
CA LEU A 67 -9.02 -0.41 -20.38
C LEU A 67 -8.79 -0.39 -21.91
N HIS A 68 -7.76 0.34 -22.33
CA HIS A 68 -7.39 0.46 -23.75
C HIS A 68 -6.00 -0.10 -24.04
N ARG A 69 -5.50 -0.95 -23.17
CA ARG A 69 -4.19 -1.61 -23.32
C ARG A 69 -4.38 -3.09 -23.64
N PRO A 70 -3.51 -3.68 -24.47
CA PRO A 70 -3.61 -5.09 -24.79
C PRO A 70 -3.60 -5.98 -23.54
N THR A 71 -4.58 -6.88 -23.43
CA THR A 71 -4.73 -7.81 -22.29
C THR A 71 -3.45 -8.61 -22.02
N TRP A 72 -2.79 -9.10 -23.09
CA TRP A 72 -1.55 -9.87 -22.96
C TRP A 72 -0.43 -9.05 -22.28
N LEU A 73 -0.31 -7.76 -22.63
CA LEU A 73 0.71 -6.87 -22.08
C LEU A 73 0.46 -6.63 -20.60
N LEU A 74 -0.78 -6.31 -20.22
CA LEU A 74 -1.15 -6.08 -18.81
C LEU A 74 -0.95 -7.34 -17.98
N SER A 75 -1.34 -8.51 -18.51
CA SER A 75 -1.19 -9.81 -17.84
C SER A 75 0.28 -10.18 -17.66
N PHE A 76 1.09 -10.03 -18.70
CA PHE A 76 2.52 -10.27 -18.65
C PHE A 76 3.20 -9.35 -17.61
N MET A 77 2.93 -8.06 -17.67
CA MET A 77 3.51 -7.08 -16.73
C MET A 77 3.06 -7.30 -15.28
N ALA A 78 1.83 -7.77 -15.08
CA ALA A 78 1.32 -8.12 -13.76
C ALA A 78 2.02 -9.37 -13.19
N GLY A 79 2.26 -10.39 -14.03
CA GLY A 79 2.98 -11.60 -13.64
C GLY A 79 4.47 -11.38 -13.43
N PHE A 80 5.12 -10.59 -14.30
CA PHE A 80 6.56 -10.34 -14.24
C PHE A 80 6.98 -9.52 -13.02
N LEU A 81 6.26 -8.45 -12.71
CA LEU A 81 6.56 -7.56 -11.58
C LEU A 81 5.29 -7.19 -10.81
N PRO A 82 4.68 -8.13 -10.06
CA PRO A 82 3.48 -7.88 -9.29
C PRO A 82 3.73 -6.88 -8.14
N PRO A 83 2.65 -6.19 -7.70
CA PRO A 83 1.34 -6.07 -8.31
C PRO A 83 1.31 -5.10 -9.50
N ASN A 84 0.20 -5.10 -10.23
CA ASN A 84 -0.10 -4.03 -11.18
C ASN A 84 -0.99 -2.96 -10.51
N ALA A 85 -1.09 -1.78 -11.11
CA ALA A 85 -2.02 -0.75 -10.66
C ALA A 85 -2.81 -0.20 -11.84
N ILE A 86 -4.11 -0.01 -11.65
CA ILE A 86 -5.00 0.65 -12.59
C ILE A 86 -5.81 1.74 -11.87
N ALA A 87 -6.28 2.72 -12.61
CA ALA A 87 -7.36 3.60 -12.16
C ALA A 87 -8.66 3.02 -12.69
N PHE A 88 -9.63 2.88 -11.82
CA PHE A 88 -10.99 2.51 -12.16
C PHE A 88 -11.89 3.71 -11.88
N ALA A 89 -12.55 4.19 -12.91
CA ALA A 89 -13.32 5.42 -12.86
C ALA A 89 -14.59 5.25 -13.72
N PRO A 90 -15.57 4.48 -13.24
CA PRO A 90 -16.82 4.30 -13.95
C PRO A 90 -17.48 5.66 -14.19
N ASP A 91 -18.20 5.80 -15.30
CA ASP A 91 -18.88 7.05 -15.70
C ASP A 91 -17.96 8.27 -15.77
N ASP A 92 -16.75 8.12 -16.32
CA ASP A 92 -15.72 9.18 -16.38
C ASP A 92 -15.34 9.76 -15.01
N GLY A 93 -15.53 8.99 -13.95
CA GLY A 93 -15.20 9.35 -12.58
C GLY A 93 -16.16 10.36 -11.92
N ARG A 94 -17.38 10.52 -12.45
CA ARG A 94 -18.42 11.36 -11.83
C ARG A 94 -18.80 10.84 -10.45
N ASN A 95 -18.85 9.50 -10.32
CA ASN A 95 -19.20 8.79 -9.10
C ASN A 95 -17.98 8.37 -8.27
N GLY A 96 -16.81 8.97 -8.50
CA GLY A 96 -15.57 8.68 -7.79
C GLY A 96 -14.55 7.92 -8.62
N ILE A 97 -13.37 7.75 -8.05
CA ILE A 97 -12.25 7.06 -8.69
C ILE A 97 -11.65 6.08 -7.68
N ALA A 98 -11.42 4.85 -8.11
CA ALA A 98 -10.64 3.89 -7.36
C ALA A 98 -9.24 3.70 -7.96
N LYS A 99 -8.24 3.63 -7.11
CA LYS A 99 -6.91 3.15 -7.45
C LYS A 99 -6.80 1.70 -7.03
N CYS A 100 -6.80 0.81 -8.00
CA CYS A 100 -6.81 -0.62 -7.76
C CYS A 100 -5.40 -1.20 -7.92
N ILE A 101 -4.90 -1.83 -6.87
CA ILE A 101 -3.70 -2.68 -6.91
C ILE A 101 -4.17 -4.10 -7.22
N ILE A 102 -3.83 -4.60 -8.41
CA ILE A 102 -4.25 -5.92 -8.87
C ILE A 102 -3.18 -6.94 -8.56
N VAL A 103 -3.56 -8.00 -7.85
CA VAL A 103 -2.67 -9.08 -7.43
C VAL A 103 -3.38 -10.43 -7.52
N SER A 104 -2.71 -11.46 -8.05
CA SER A 104 -3.26 -12.82 -8.00
C SER A 104 -3.09 -13.44 -6.62
N ARG A 105 -3.94 -14.45 -6.30
CA ARG A 105 -3.82 -15.22 -5.04
C ARG A 105 -2.38 -15.69 -4.81
N PHE A 106 -1.78 -16.30 -5.81
CA PHE A 106 -0.39 -16.79 -5.75
C PHE A 106 0.62 -15.68 -5.40
N HIS A 107 0.49 -14.51 -6.04
CA HIS A 107 1.41 -13.40 -5.77
C HIS A 107 1.14 -12.70 -4.44
N LEU A 108 -0.11 -12.69 -3.96
CA LEU A 108 -0.43 -12.18 -2.64
C LEU A 108 0.17 -13.05 -1.54
N GLU A 109 -0.05 -14.37 -1.61
CA GLU A 109 0.51 -15.34 -0.67
C GLU A 109 2.03 -15.22 -0.60
N ARG A 110 2.70 -15.16 -1.76
CA ARG A 110 4.14 -14.96 -1.83
C ARG A 110 4.59 -13.61 -1.26
N ALA A 111 3.79 -12.55 -1.43
CA ALA A 111 4.13 -11.20 -0.95
C ALA A 111 3.95 -11.06 0.57
N LEU A 112 3.07 -11.86 1.17
CA LEU A 112 2.78 -11.85 2.62
C LEU A 112 3.46 -12.99 3.37
N GLY A 113 4.10 -13.92 2.65
CA GLY A 113 4.80 -15.06 3.21
C GLY A 113 6.15 -14.70 3.88
N PRO A 114 6.89 -15.72 4.34
CA PRO A 114 8.12 -15.54 5.15
C PRO A 114 9.29 -14.93 4.38
N ASP A 115 9.33 -15.09 3.06
CA ASP A 115 10.35 -14.51 2.17
C ASP A 115 9.70 -13.62 1.09
N PRO A 116 9.12 -12.48 1.46
CA PRO A 116 8.41 -11.61 0.53
C PRO A 116 9.39 -11.07 -0.54
N PRO A 117 8.96 -10.89 -1.79
CA PRO A 117 9.84 -10.38 -2.84
C PRO A 117 10.25 -8.92 -2.63
N ASP A 118 9.42 -8.15 -1.96
CA ASP A 118 9.63 -6.75 -1.57
C ASP A 118 8.61 -6.31 -0.49
N HIS A 119 8.80 -5.10 0.04
CA HIS A 119 7.93 -4.54 1.10
C HIS A 119 6.65 -3.87 0.59
N PHE A 120 6.36 -3.87 -0.69
CA PHE A 120 5.28 -3.06 -1.25
C PHE A 120 3.88 -3.45 -0.74
N LEU A 121 3.49 -4.73 -0.93
CA LEU A 121 2.22 -5.24 -0.41
C LEU A 121 2.29 -5.46 1.11
N LEU A 122 3.39 -6.04 1.58
CA LEU A 122 3.61 -6.29 3.00
C LEU A 122 3.39 -5.03 3.84
N GLY A 123 4.06 -3.92 3.48
CA GLY A 123 3.95 -2.67 4.22
C GLY A 123 2.55 -2.03 4.20
N ARG A 124 1.71 -2.38 3.22
CA ARG A 124 0.32 -1.90 3.15
C ARG A 124 -0.65 -2.80 3.90
N LEU A 125 -0.48 -4.11 3.80
CA LEU A 125 -1.45 -5.08 4.28
C LEU A 125 -1.24 -5.50 5.74
N VAL A 126 -0.09 -5.22 6.34
CA VAL A 126 0.09 -5.31 7.79
C VAL A 126 -0.57 -4.16 8.56
N GLN A 127 -0.92 -3.07 7.87
CA GLN A 127 -1.70 -1.97 8.40
C GLN A 127 -3.19 -2.34 8.47
N LYS A 128 -4.00 -1.42 9.00
CA LYS A 128 -5.45 -1.59 9.00
C LYS A 128 -5.99 -1.60 7.59
N VAL A 129 -6.69 -2.67 7.24
CA VAL A 129 -7.43 -2.83 5.98
C VAL A 129 -8.86 -3.24 6.29
N GLY A 130 -9.78 -2.96 5.36
CA GLY A 130 -11.19 -3.34 5.47
C GLY A 130 -11.57 -4.28 4.33
N PRO A 131 -12.15 -5.46 4.59
CA PRO A 131 -12.75 -6.26 3.53
C PRO A 131 -13.97 -5.51 2.97
N VAL A 132 -14.08 -5.42 1.64
CA VAL A 132 -15.23 -4.79 0.97
C VAL A 132 -16.03 -5.83 0.22
N TYR A 133 -15.36 -6.83 -0.35
CA TYR A 133 -15.97 -7.89 -1.12
C TYR A 133 -15.16 -9.18 -1.02
N SER A 134 -15.85 -10.30 -0.95
CA SER A 134 -15.31 -11.64 -1.17
C SER A 134 -16.38 -12.51 -1.83
N VAL A 135 -15.97 -13.37 -2.77
CA VAL A 135 -16.91 -14.23 -3.50
C VAL A 135 -17.55 -15.23 -2.56
N THR A 136 -16.74 -15.86 -1.68
CA THR A 136 -17.20 -16.85 -0.72
C THR A 136 -16.65 -16.53 0.67
N VAL A 137 -17.19 -17.22 1.68
CA VAL A 137 -16.68 -17.13 3.06
C VAL A 137 -15.25 -17.67 3.15
N GLU A 138 -14.95 -18.73 2.43
CA GLU A 138 -13.63 -19.36 2.37
C GLU A 138 -12.59 -18.39 1.78
N ASP A 139 -12.95 -17.59 0.77
CA ASP A 139 -12.09 -16.55 0.22
C ASP A 139 -11.81 -15.45 1.25
N ALA A 140 -12.83 -15.07 2.03
CA ALA A 140 -12.66 -14.08 3.11
C ALA A 140 -11.75 -14.61 4.23
N GLU A 141 -11.96 -15.83 4.67
CA GLU A 141 -11.14 -16.51 5.69
C GLU A 141 -9.69 -16.66 5.21
N TRP A 142 -9.49 -17.08 3.96
CA TRP A 142 -8.16 -17.20 3.38
C TRP A 142 -7.42 -15.85 3.38
N VAL A 143 -8.10 -14.78 3.00
CA VAL A 143 -7.51 -13.42 3.03
C VAL A 143 -7.11 -13.05 4.45
N GLU A 144 -7.99 -13.26 5.45
CA GLU A 144 -7.68 -12.91 6.84
C GLU A 144 -6.51 -13.75 7.38
N GLN A 145 -6.40 -15.02 7.01
CA GLN A 145 -5.26 -15.87 7.33
C GLN A 145 -3.95 -15.31 6.74
N GLN A 146 -3.96 -14.84 5.48
CA GLN A 146 -2.78 -14.22 4.87
C GLN A 146 -2.39 -12.93 5.60
N LEU A 147 -3.36 -12.08 5.95
CA LEU A 147 -3.12 -10.85 6.69
C LEU A 147 -2.58 -11.13 8.11
N ALA A 148 -3.16 -12.10 8.80
CA ALA A 148 -2.70 -12.52 10.13
C ALA A 148 -1.28 -13.07 10.07
N SER A 149 -0.97 -13.93 9.11
CA SER A 149 0.37 -14.48 8.88
C SER A 149 1.40 -13.37 8.63
N ALA A 150 1.07 -12.40 7.79
CA ALA A 150 1.93 -11.25 7.51
C ALA A 150 2.22 -10.42 8.77
N ARG A 151 1.19 -10.15 9.60
CA ARG A 151 1.34 -9.42 10.88
C ARG A 151 2.21 -10.20 11.85
N HIS A 152 2.00 -11.51 12.00
CA HIS A 152 2.81 -12.37 12.87
C HIS A 152 4.28 -12.46 12.41
N GLY A 153 4.52 -12.40 11.10
CA GLY A 153 5.86 -12.43 10.51
C GLY A 153 6.65 -11.12 10.68
N VAL A 154 6.01 -10.02 11.12
CA VAL A 154 6.66 -8.70 11.20
C VAL A 154 7.95 -8.73 12.01
N LEU A 155 7.96 -9.41 13.15
CA LEU A 155 9.12 -9.46 14.02
C LEU A 155 10.34 -10.06 13.32
N GLU A 156 10.17 -11.08 12.45
CA GLU A 156 11.29 -11.74 11.78
C GLU A 156 12.09 -10.81 10.89
N TRP A 157 11.43 -10.02 10.05
CA TRP A 157 12.13 -9.12 9.15
C TRP A 157 12.45 -7.76 9.78
N MET A 158 11.80 -7.42 10.90
CA MET A 158 12.08 -6.21 11.66
C MET A 158 13.27 -6.34 12.62
N LYS A 159 13.62 -7.56 13.11
CA LYS A 159 14.77 -7.77 14.02
C LYS A 159 16.01 -6.92 13.70
N PRO A 160 16.48 -6.82 12.44
CA PRO A 160 17.69 -6.06 12.12
C PRO A 160 17.53 -4.53 12.23
N TYR A 161 16.31 -4.05 12.37
CA TYR A 161 15.96 -2.62 12.43
C TYR A 161 15.50 -2.19 13.84
N LEU A 162 15.53 -3.13 14.80
CA LEU A 162 15.15 -2.86 16.18
C LEU A 162 16.40 -2.62 17.02
N ASP A 163 16.45 -1.45 17.64
CA ASP A 163 17.50 -1.02 18.53
C ASP A 163 16.86 -0.65 19.88
N GLY A 164 17.29 -1.34 20.96
CA GLY A 164 16.82 -1.14 22.33
C GLY A 164 15.36 -1.59 22.58
N PRO A 165 14.78 -1.17 23.70
CA PRO A 165 13.44 -1.60 24.14
C PRO A 165 12.36 -1.21 23.13
N ILE A 166 11.39 -2.10 22.88
CA ILE A 166 10.29 -1.93 21.96
C ILE A 166 8.96 -2.26 22.64
N ASP A 167 7.96 -1.46 22.35
CA ASP A 167 6.56 -1.75 22.57
C ASP A 167 5.83 -1.88 21.22
N ALA A 168 4.52 -2.15 21.24
CA ALA A 168 3.71 -2.30 20.03
C ALA A 168 3.68 -1.02 19.17
N GLU A 169 3.67 0.16 19.81
CA GLU A 169 3.67 1.44 19.09
C GLU A 169 5.02 1.70 18.40
N ARG A 170 6.11 1.48 19.11
CA ARG A 170 7.46 1.66 18.56
C ARG A 170 7.73 0.69 17.43
N LEU A 171 7.28 -0.57 17.56
CA LEU A 171 7.34 -1.55 16.48
C LEU A 171 6.55 -1.07 15.25
N GLY A 172 5.31 -0.59 15.45
CA GLY A 172 4.46 -0.08 14.38
C GLY A 172 5.06 1.13 13.66
N ARG A 173 5.56 2.13 14.40
CA ARG A 173 6.24 3.30 13.83
C ARG A 173 7.46 2.90 13.03
N ARG A 174 8.31 2.05 13.60
CA ARG A 174 9.54 1.60 12.96
C ARG A 174 9.28 0.78 11.71
N MET A 175 8.27 -0.07 11.74
CA MET A 175 7.81 -0.84 10.57
C MET A 175 7.38 0.08 9.43
N LEU A 176 6.58 1.11 9.71
CA LEU A 176 6.17 2.09 8.70
C LEU A 176 7.38 2.84 8.11
N GLU A 177 8.33 3.26 8.94
CA GLU A 177 9.55 3.91 8.47
C GLU A 177 10.35 3.02 7.51
N VAL A 178 10.52 1.73 7.85
CA VAL A 178 11.24 0.76 7.00
C VAL A 178 10.49 0.54 5.69
N CYS A 179 9.18 0.32 5.73
CA CYS A 179 8.39 0.06 4.53
C CYS A 179 8.37 1.27 3.59
N TYR A 180 8.10 2.46 4.10
CA TYR A 180 8.08 3.68 3.28
C TYR A 180 9.46 4.13 2.83
N GLY A 181 10.50 3.88 3.62
CA GLY A 181 11.88 4.11 3.22
C GLY A 181 12.34 3.25 2.03
N GLY A 182 11.66 2.11 1.79
CA GLY A 182 11.88 1.23 0.64
C GLY A 182 11.21 1.69 -0.66
N GLU A 183 10.41 2.76 -0.63
CA GLU A 183 9.73 3.29 -1.81
C GLU A 183 10.47 4.49 -2.41
N ILE A 184 10.23 4.79 -3.71
CA ILE A 184 10.82 5.95 -4.40
C ILE A 184 10.32 7.28 -3.84
N ARG A 185 9.11 7.29 -3.29
CA ARG A 185 8.54 8.45 -2.60
C ARG A 185 8.71 8.21 -1.10
N PRO A 186 9.88 8.54 -0.54
CA PRO A 186 10.03 8.44 0.89
C PRO A 186 9.00 9.39 1.50
N GLU A 187 7.97 8.81 2.07
CA GLU A 187 7.04 9.57 2.87
C GLU A 187 7.84 10.25 3.98
N SER A 188 7.59 11.52 4.23
CA SER A 188 8.29 12.20 5.32
C SER A 188 8.01 11.47 6.63
N ARG A 189 8.95 11.48 7.58
CA ARG A 189 8.72 10.92 8.92
C ARG A 189 7.42 11.44 9.55
N GLN A 190 7.08 12.71 9.30
CA GLN A 190 5.82 13.31 9.74
C GLN A 190 4.59 12.61 9.15
N ARG A 191 4.66 12.15 7.88
CA ARG A 191 3.56 11.41 7.27
C ARG A 191 3.46 9.99 7.83
N ALA A 192 4.59 9.31 8.03
CA ALA A 192 4.60 8.01 8.69
C ALA A 192 4.00 8.09 10.10
N ASN A 193 4.32 9.14 10.85
CA ASN A 193 3.71 9.39 12.16
C ASN A 193 2.21 9.63 12.08
N ARG A 194 1.74 10.48 11.15
CA ARG A 194 0.28 10.70 10.97
C ARG A 194 -0.46 9.41 10.58
N ILE A 195 0.14 8.58 9.73
CA ILE A 195 -0.41 7.27 9.35
C ILE A 195 -0.45 6.36 10.57
N PHE A 196 0.59 6.36 11.41
CA PHE A 196 0.60 5.62 12.66
C PHE A 196 -0.52 6.07 13.60
N GLU A 197 -0.63 7.37 13.88
CA GLU A 197 -1.63 7.93 14.81
C GLU A 197 -3.07 7.57 14.39
N SER A 198 -3.35 7.57 13.07
CA SER A 198 -4.68 7.22 12.57
C SER A 198 -5.07 5.75 12.79
N GLN A 199 -4.12 4.88 13.15
CA GLN A 199 -4.34 3.45 13.36
C GLN A 199 -3.58 2.90 14.58
N ALA A 200 -3.23 3.74 15.55
CA ALA A 200 -2.47 3.34 16.73
C ALA A 200 -3.12 2.18 17.49
N GLY A 201 -4.46 2.20 17.62
CA GLY A 201 -5.22 1.10 18.23
C GLY A 201 -5.00 -0.24 17.53
N HIS A 202 -5.00 -0.25 16.19
CA HIS A 202 -4.73 -1.45 15.41
C HIS A 202 -3.32 -2.01 15.67
N PHE A 203 -2.32 -1.15 15.73
CA PHE A 203 -0.95 -1.59 16.04
C PHE A 203 -0.79 -2.08 17.47
N ARG A 204 -1.42 -1.40 18.46
CA ARG A 204 -1.38 -1.86 19.85
C ARG A 204 -1.96 -3.28 19.97
N GLU A 205 -3.12 -3.53 19.37
CA GLU A 205 -3.79 -4.82 19.40
C GLU A 205 -2.94 -5.91 18.74
N HIS A 206 -2.63 -5.75 17.45
CA HIS A 206 -1.99 -6.82 16.70
C HIS A 206 -0.50 -6.99 17.02
N PHE A 207 0.24 -5.90 17.22
CA PHE A 207 1.67 -6.00 17.53
C PHE A 207 1.94 -6.29 18.99
N GLY A 208 1.00 -5.96 19.90
CA GLY A 208 1.06 -6.46 21.26
C GLY A 208 1.07 -7.99 21.29
N LEU A 209 0.19 -8.64 20.53
CA LEU A 209 0.17 -10.10 20.37
C LEU A 209 1.44 -10.65 19.72
N VAL A 210 2.00 -9.95 18.74
CA VAL A 210 3.27 -10.35 18.07
C VAL A 210 4.43 -10.32 19.05
N LEU A 211 4.51 -9.29 19.90
CA LEU A 211 5.56 -9.15 20.91
C LEU A 211 5.41 -10.20 22.01
N ALA A 212 4.20 -10.41 22.55
CA ALA A 212 3.94 -11.42 23.54
C ALA A 212 4.34 -12.82 23.05
N ARG A 213 3.91 -13.21 21.85
CA ARG A 213 4.35 -14.48 21.22
C ARG A 213 5.86 -14.53 20.94
N GLY A 214 6.49 -13.38 20.68
CA GLY A 214 7.94 -13.28 20.57
C GLY A 214 8.66 -13.62 21.88
N ALA A 215 8.09 -13.18 23.00
CA ALA A 215 8.58 -13.51 24.34
C ALA A 215 8.37 -14.98 24.68
N GLU A 216 7.18 -15.53 24.45
CA GLU A 216 6.89 -16.97 24.64
C GLU A 216 7.86 -17.88 23.88
N ARG A 217 8.29 -17.46 22.68
CA ARG A 217 9.27 -18.19 21.87
C ARG A 217 10.73 -17.93 22.25
N GLY A 218 10.99 -17.13 23.28
CA GLY A 218 12.34 -16.76 23.69
C GLY A 218 13.10 -15.89 22.68
N VAL A 219 12.39 -15.26 21.74
CA VAL A 219 12.97 -14.30 20.77
C VAL A 219 13.13 -12.93 21.40
N LEU A 220 12.20 -12.60 22.30
CA LEU A 220 12.18 -11.36 23.07
C LEU A 220 12.26 -11.71 24.56
N VAL A 221 12.73 -10.75 25.33
CA VAL A 221 12.69 -10.76 26.79
C VAL A 221 11.89 -9.54 27.21
N GLU A 222 11.00 -9.69 28.18
CA GLU A 222 10.27 -8.54 28.75
C GLU A 222 11.27 -7.64 29.48
N SER A 223 11.29 -6.38 29.14
CA SER A 223 12.13 -5.37 29.77
C SER A 223 11.33 -4.69 30.87
N ILE A 224 11.81 -4.79 32.09
CA ILE A 224 11.25 -4.07 33.22
C ILE A 224 11.89 -2.67 33.18
N ASP A 225 11.28 -1.75 32.43
CA ASP A 225 11.72 -0.36 32.43
C ASP A 225 11.22 0.33 33.69
N HIS A 226 12.12 0.53 34.66
CA HIS A 226 11.81 1.16 35.94
C HIS A 226 11.50 2.66 35.85
N GLU A 227 11.77 3.28 34.71
CA GLU A 227 11.57 4.72 34.45
C GLU A 227 10.38 5.05 33.54
N ALA A 228 9.77 4.05 32.88
CA ALA A 228 8.60 4.31 32.04
C ALA A 228 7.42 4.74 32.90
N ASP A 229 6.99 5.96 32.66
CA ASP A 229 5.81 6.62 33.23
C ASP A 229 4.66 5.61 33.43
N ARG A 230 4.30 5.37 34.71
CA ARG A 230 3.22 4.46 35.15
C ARG A 230 1.85 4.75 34.54
N THR A 231 1.74 5.77 33.71
CA THR A 231 0.53 6.16 32.96
C THR A 231 0.36 5.46 31.61
N ARG A 232 1.41 4.80 31.03
CA ARG A 232 1.35 4.03 29.79
C ARG A 232 1.70 2.56 30.03
N ALA A 233 0.70 1.76 30.37
CA ALA A 233 0.83 0.34 30.64
C ALA A 233 1.01 -0.53 29.37
N LEU A 234 2.01 -0.23 28.52
CA LEU A 234 2.40 -1.11 27.43
C LEU A 234 3.63 -1.91 27.84
N ALA A 235 3.53 -3.25 27.78
CA ALA A 235 4.67 -4.11 28.02
C ALA A 235 5.79 -3.80 27.02
N THR A 236 7.00 -3.66 27.52
CA THR A 236 8.20 -3.33 26.77
C THR A 236 9.07 -4.59 26.67
N TYR A 237 9.66 -4.81 25.50
CA TYR A 237 10.44 -6.00 25.18
C TYR A 237 11.78 -5.63 24.56
N GLU A 238 12.76 -6.49 24.75
CA GLU A 238 14.05 -6.40 24.09
C GLU A 238 14.36 -7.71 23.33
N LEU A 239 15.19 -7.63 22.29
CA LEU A 239 15.67 -8.83 21.63
C LEU A 239 16.51 -9.67 22.60
N ALA A 240 16.12 -10.90 22.86
CA ALA A 240 16.90 -11.83 23.69
C ALA A 240 18.33 -12.04 23.17
N ARG A 241 18.51 -11.89 21.85
CA ARG A 241 19.82 -11.88 21.19
C ARG A 241 19.80 -10.85 20.05
N PRO A 242 20.85 -10.04 19.89
CA PRO A 242 20.98 -9.11 18.78
C PRO A 242 20.86 -9.86 17.44
N ALA A 243 20.29 -9.21 16.43
CA ALA A 243 20.24 -9.76 15.09
C ALA A 243 21.66 -10.12 14.60
N SER A 244 21.85 -11.33 14.09
CA SER A 244 23.15 -11.78 13.58
C SER A 244 23.63 -10.92 12.41
N ALA A 245 24.93 -10.87 12.17
CA ALA A 245 25.52 -10.17 11.03
C ALA A 245 24.95 -10.70 9.68
N ALA A 246 24.71 -12.01 9.61
CA ALA A 246 24.10 -12.66 8.45
C ALA A 246 22.65 -12.18 8.22
N SER A 247 21.84 -12.11 9.28
CA SER A 247 20.47 -11.59 9.22
C SER A 247 20.46 -10.13 8.78
N ARG A 248 21.29 -9.28 9.38
CA ARG A 248 21.41 -7.87 8.99
C ARG A 248 21.82 -7.71 7.52
N ARG A 249 22.75 -8.57 7.02
CA ARG A 249 23.17 -8.56 5.60
C ARG A 249 22.04 -9.03 4.68
N LYS A 250 21.32 -10.12 5.04
CA LYS A 250 20.15 -10.62 4.30
C LYS A 250 19.12 -9.52 4.10
N TRP A 251 18.68 -8.89 5.18
CA TRP A 251 17.61 -7.89 5.14
C TRP A 251 18.06 -6.55 4.53
N ARG A 252 19.32 -6.15 4.67
CA ARG A 252 19.87 -5.00 3.95
C ARG A 252 19.87 -5.23 2.43
N ARG A 253 20.22 -6.43 1.97
CA ARG A 253 20.14 -6.81 0.55
C ARG A 253 18.68 -6.82 0.08
N HIS A 254 17.79 -7.41 0.88
CA HIS A 254 16.35 -7.45 0.61
C HIS A 254 15.78 -6.03 0.46
N PHE A 255 16.12 -5.11 1.35
CA PHE A 255 15.67 -3.72 1.30
C PHE A 255 16.15 -3.00 0.03
N ARG A 256 17.41 -3.19 -0.37
CA ARG A 256 17.92 -2.64 -1.64
C ARG A 256 17.19 -3.22 -2.84
N LYS A 257 16.93 -4.53 -2.85
CA LYS A 257 16.13 -5.20 -3.88
C LYS A 257 14.69 -4.66 -3.91
N SER A 258 14.07 -4.50 -2.75
CA SER A 258 12.74 -3.91 -2.62
C SER A 258 12.67 -2.52 -3.25
N LYS A 259 13.65 -1.66 -2.97
CA LYS A 259 13.75 -0.32 -3.55
C LYS A 259 13.93 -0.36 -5.08
N ALA A 260 14.79 -1.23 -5.60
CA ALA A 260 14.97 -1.42 -7.04
C ALA A 260 13.68 -1.91 -7.71
N ARG A 261 12.97 -2.87 -7.10
CA ARG A 261 11.67 -3.35 -7.60
C ARG A 261 10.59 -2.26 -7.54
N ALA A 262 10.57 -1.44 -6.50
CA ALA A 262 9.65 -0.31 -6.40
C ALA A 262 9.91 0.72 -7.50
N THR A 263 11.18 0.99 -7.83
CA THR A 263 11.59 1.84 -8.95
C THR A 263 11.11 1.26 -10.29
N ALA A 264 11.42 -0.01 -10.56
CA ALA A 264 10.99 -0.69 -11.78
C ALA A 264 9.46 -0.71 -11.91
N ARG A 265 8.76 -0.94 -10.80
CA ARG A 265 7.28 -0.92 -10.76
C ARG A 265 6.72 0.46 -11.08
N TRP A 266 7.37 1.52 -10.66
CA TRP A 266 6.95 2.88 -11.00
C TRP A 266 7.01 3.12 -12.51
N PHE A 267 8.12 2.74 -13.18
CA PHE A 267 8.22 2.79 -14.65
C PHE A 267 7.17 1.92 -15.34
N LYS A 268 6.95 0.71 -14.82
CA LYS A 268 5.89 -0.17 -15.30
C LYS A 268 4.51 0.50 -15.21
N HIS A 269 4.20 1.12 -14.09
CA HIS A 269 2.91 1.79 -13.91
C HIS A 269 2.70 2.93 -14.90
N MET A 270 3.73 3.68 -15.26
CA MET A 270 3.62 4.70 -16.31
C MET A 270 3.23 4.09 -17.67
N ALA A 271 3.67 2.86 -17.97
CA ALA A 271 3.34 2.17 -19.21
C ALA A 271 1.95 1.49 -19.17
N THR A 272 1.56 0.97 -18.02
CA THR A 272 0.33 0.15 -17.85
C THR A 272 -0.86 0.93 -17.34
N PHE A 273 -0.66 2.04 -16.65
CA PHE A 273 -1.72 2.86 -16.09
C PHE A 273 -2.36 3.69 -17.20
N ALA A 274 -3.42 3.18 -17.80
CA ALA A 274 -4.25 3.97 -18.71
C ALA A 274 -4.86 5.14 -17.91
N ASN A 275 -5.03 6.30 -18.50
CA ASN A 275 -5.62 7.48 -17.86
C ASN A 275 -4.86 8.06 -16.64
N TRP A 276 -3.59 7.69 -16.43
CA TRP A 276 -2.79 8.28 -15.34
C TRP A 276 -2.57 9.79 -15.51
N LEU A 277 -2.55 10.26 -16.76
CA LEU A 277 -2.24 11.64 -17.08
C LEU A 277 -3.27 12.63 -16.54
N PRO A 278 -4.59 12.45 -16.75
CA PRO A 278 -5.61 13.29 -16.12
C PRO A 278 -5.52 13.29 -14.60
N TYR A 279 -5.25 12.14 -14.00
CA TYR A 279 -5.10 12.02 -12.54
C TYR A 279 -3.89 12.81 -12.01
N VAL A 280 -2.74 12.70 -12.68
CA VAL A 280 -1.53 13.45 -12.30
C VAL A 280 -1.73 14.94 -12.53
N VAL A 281 -2.31 15.34 -13.65
CA VAL A 281 -2.61 16.74 -13.96
C VAL A 281 -3.51 17.35 -12.90
N ARG A 282 -4.66 16.75 -12.60
CA ARG A 282 -5.56 17.19 -11.51
C ARG A 282 -4.84 17.31 -10.16
N LYS A 283 -3.96 16.37 -9.85
CA LYS A 283 -3.18 16.40 -8.61
C LYS A 283 -2.20 17.57 -8.57
N VAL A 284 -1.55 17.90 -9.69
CA VAL A 284 -0.61 19.02 -9.78
C VAL A 284 -1.37 20.35 -9.79
N GLU A 285 -2.47 20.46 -10.54
CA GLU A 285 -3.37 21.63 -10.53
C GLU A 285 -3.84 21.97 -9.12
N ARG A 286 -4.28 20.94 -8.37
CA ARG A 286 -4.73 21.11 -6.99
C ARG A 286 -3.62 21.59 -6.05
N HIS A 287 -2.38 21.15 -6.25
CA HIS A 287 -1.25 21.61 -5.43
C HIS A 287 -0.75 23.01 -5.80
N ARG A 288 -1.01 23.46 -7.02
CA ARG A 288 -0.56 24.75 -7.52
C ARG A 288 -1.66 25.80 -7.59
N GLY A 289 -2.92 25.40 -7.53
CA GLY A 289 -4.06 26.29 -7.74
C GLY A 289 -4.21 26.79 -9.19
N GLU A 290 -3.41 26.26 -10.14
CA GLU A 290 -3.37 26.69 -11.54
C GLU A 290 -3.85 25.55 -12.45
N ARG A 291 -4.65 25.85 -13.47
CA ARG A 291 -5.01 24.88 -14.52
C ARG A 291 -3.82 24.62 -15.44
N ILE A 292 -3.63 23.35 -15.76
CA ILE A 292 -2.55 22.90 -16.64
C ILE A 292 -3.16 22.45 -17.97
N GLU A 293 -2.99 23.25 -18.99
CA GLU A 293 -3.35 22.89 -20.35
C GLU A 293 -2.23 22.04 -20.97
N LEU A 294 -2.60 20.85 -21.42
CA LEU A 294 -1.70 19.92 -22.09
C LEU A 294 -1.85 20.10 -23.61
N THR A 295 -0.72 20.15 -24.31
CA THR A 295 -0.68 20.13 -25.76
C THR A 295 -1.11 18.77 -26.31
N ALA A 296 -1.49 18.70 -27.59
CA ALA A 296 -1.86 17.44 -28.24
C ALA A 296 -0.73 16.39 -28.21
N LEU A 297 0.51 16.83 -28.34
CA LEU A 297 1.70 15.95 -28.26
C LEU A 297 1.93 15.42 -26.85
N GLU A 298 1.77 16.27 -25.81
CA GLU A 298 1.86 15.85 -24.41
C GLU A 298 0.77 14.85 -24.02
N ARG A 299 -0.44 14.98 -24.61
CA ARG A 299 -1.53 14.00 -24.41
C ARG A 299 -1.25 12.68 -25.12
N ARG A 300 -0.69 12.72 -26.35
CA ARG A 300 -0.48 11.52 -27.17
C ARG A 300 0.73 10.71 -26.73
N LEU A 301 1.82 11.36 -26.33
CA LEU A 301 3.09 10.76 -25.92
C LEU A 301 3.60 11.39 -24.61
N PRO A 302 2.85 11.25 -23.50
CA PRO A 302 3.16 11.93 -22.25
C PRO A 302 4.52 11.55 -21.68
N LEU A 303 4.95 10.32 -21.86
CA LEU A 303 6.25 9.83 -21.37
C LEU A 303 7.45 10.48 -22.05
N ILE A 304 7.26 11.10 -23.23
CA ILE A 304 8.34 11.76 -23.97
C ILE A 304 8.28 13.27 -23.76
N PHE A 305 7.11 13.87 -23.92
CA PHE A 305 6.96 15.33 -23.98
C PHE A 305 6.66 16.01 -22.65
N LEU A 306 6.26 15.28 -21.62
CA LEU A 306 6.01 15.86 -20.28
C LEU A 306 7.26 16.05 -19.42
N TRP A 307 8.40 15.45 -19.78
CA TRP A 307 9.62 15.54 -18.96
C TRP A 307 10.10 16.96 -18.71
N PRO A 308 10.16 17.88 -19.69
CA PRO A 308 10.60 19.25 -19.42
C PRO A 308 9.68 19.96 -18.43
N ARG A 309 8.36 19.76 -18.56
CA ARG A 309 7.36 20.32 -17.66
C ARG A 309 7.41 19.65 -16.27
N ALA A 310 7.59 18.34 -16.20
CA ALA A 310 7.75 17.61 -14.95
C ALA A 310 8.99 18.07 -14.17
N ILE A 311 10.12 18.25 -14.86
CA ILE A 311 11.35 18.78 -14.27
C ILE A 311 11.11 20.21 -13.76
N LYS A 312 10.49 21.07 -14.56
CA LYS A 312 10.14 22.44 -14.13
C LYS A 312 9.26 22.43 -12.88
N VAL A 313 8.23 21.57 -12.85
CA VAL A 313 7.34 21.39 -11.68
C VAL A 313 8.10 20.91 -10.44
N LEU A 314 9.07 20.00 -10.62
CA LEU A 314 9.89 19.51 -9.50
C LEU A 314 10.87 20.56 -8.98
N LEU A 315 11.46 21.35 -9.86
CA LEU A 315 12.43 22.40 -9.52
C LEU A 315 11.77 23.66 -8.92
N THR A 316 10.54 23.98 -9.35
CA THR A 316 9.79 25.14 -8.87
C THR A 316 8.79 24.80 -7.77
N ARG A 317 9.12 23.88 -6.88
CA ARG A 317 8.29 23.61 -5.69
C ARG A 317 8.18 24.90 -4.89
N PRO A 318 6.96 25.37 -4.59
CA PRO A 318 6.79 26.49 -3.66
C PRO A 318 7.40 26.09 -2.31
N PRO A 319 8.07 27.00 -1.57
CA PRO A 319 8.53 26.72 -0.23
C PRO A 319 7.33 26.21 0.58
N LYS A 320 7.54 25.15 1.36
CA LYS A 320 6.52 24.60 2.24
C LYS A 320 6.03 25.72 3.15
N GLU A 321 4.87 26.27 2.86
CA GLU A 321 4.15 27.03 3.87
C GLU A 321 3.88 26.08 5.03
N LEU A 322 4.48 26.40 6.17
CA LEU A 322 4.11 25.87 7.46
C LEU A 322 2.63 26.21 7.67
N SER A 323 1.74 25.28 7.29
CA SER A 323 0.33 25.42 7.64
C SER A 323 0.23 25.42 9.16
N ARG A 324 -0.12 26.59 9.68
CA ARG A 324 -0.56 26.80 11.05
C ARG A 324 -1.73 25.90 11.44
#